data_798793540f3c0cb4e27d135b97bdb447
#
_entry.id   798793540f3c0cb4e27d135b97bdb447
#
_cell.length_a   1.000
_cell.length_b   1.000
_cell.length_c   1.000
_cell.angle_alpha   90.00
_cell.angle_beta   90.00
_cell.angle_gamma   90.00
#
_symmetry.space_group_name_H-M   'P 1'
#
loop_
_entity.id
_entity.type
_entity.pdbx_description
1 polymer ?
#
loop_
_entity_poly.entity_id
_entity_poly.type
_entity_poly.pdbx_seq_one_letter_code
_entity_poly.pdbx_strand_id
1 'polypeptide(L)'
;MDIRLPKRMDGKQPEVLLESKQITIIGANGSGKSRFCSALVEELGDKAYRISALKALYTSTANAKPLPGSIEDLFNRMNAANPQVKNLAETEFDKLFYVMLNDEFRELMNFKAHQLMDEQIEFPKTKLDITVKKWQEVFPKNKVLRENGKLMFTSEGYDDKYPLLRLSDGEKSVLYYIGAVLYAMPDAAILVDDPETFIHSSIMRTLWNVLEQMRPDCTFIYNTHDVEFASSRIDNQCVWVKEFDPDALAWDYEVMTSSRDLDTALLDLLGSRKPVLFIEGDDKHSIDSRLYPLIFPEYTVKPLGSCNKVIETVRSFNDLQNFHQLDSRGIVDRDRRGDEEVEYLRKKNILVPNVAEIENILMLEGVIRAVARHKRRNEDIVFPKVKKRVIEMFTRELKQQALMHVRHRVKHDVELRIDMKFTSINALENHMVELVSEINPRGLYDQLCREFHVYEDNKDYDSILRVYNQKLMIGESNVAVLCGFKSKDDYIRGVLNILKGGSKEATAIRTAIKACFGLNE
;
A
#
# COMPACT_ATOMS: atom_id res chain seq x y z
N MET A 1 6.08 25.20 -17.55
CA MET A 1 6.33 24.60 -18.89
C MET A 1 5.09 23.85 -19.31
N ASP A 2 4.67 23.96 -20.57
CA ASP A 2 3.56 23.17 -21.10
C ASP A 2 4.08 21.82 -21.61
N ILE A 3 3.40 20.74 -21.18
CA ILE A 3 3.82 19.38 -21.49
C ILE A 3 2.70 18.67 -22.22
N ARG A 4 2.96 18.29 -23.48
CA ARG A 4 2.04 17.49 -24.26
C ARG A 4 2.22 16.02 -23.91
N LEU A 5 1.11 15.37 -23.57
CA LEU A 5 1.12 13.95 -23.24
C LEU A 5 1.17 13.08 -24.52
N PRO A 6 1.59 11.80 -24.41
CA PRO A 6 1.62 10.87 -25.53
C PRO A 6 0.25 10.57 -26.14
N LYS A 7 0.26 9.93 -27.31
CA LYS A 7 -0.94 9.58 -28.09
C LYS A 7 -1.92 8.72 -27.30
N ARG A 8 -3.23 9.05 -27.40
CA ARG A 8 -4.30 8.31 -26.75
C ARG A 8 -4.84 7.15 -27.59
N MET A 9 -5.23 6.06 -26.95
CA MET A 9 -5.88 4.90 -27.61
C MET A 9 -7.30 5.23 -28.11
N ASP A 10 -8.01 6.15 -27.44
CA ASP A 10 -9.39 6.54 -27.80
C ASP A 10 -9.49 7.43 -29.05
N GLY A 11 -8.37 7.75 -29.69
CA GLY A 11 -8.28 8.59 -30.88
C GLY A 11 -8.49 10.10 -30.62
N LYS A 12 -8.72 10.50 -29.37
CA LYS A 12 -8.76 11.92 -28.99
C LYS A 12 -7.40 12.56 -29.09
N GLN A 13 -7.38 13.89 -29.18
CA GLN A 13 -6.13 14.63 -29.12
C GLN A 13 -5.45 14.44 -27.75
N PRO A 14 -4.11 14.29 -27.72
CA PRO A 14 -3.36 14.25 -26.48
C PRO A 14 -3.61 15.50 -25.62
N GLU A 15 -3.73 15.32 -24.33
CA GLU A 15 -3.87 16.43 -23.40
C GLU A 15 -2.56 17.21 -23.26
N VAL A 16 -2.69 18.51 -22.98
CA VAL A 16 -1.56 19.40 -22.70
C VAL A 16 -1.67 19.87 -21.26
N LEU A 17 -0.67 19.57 -20.46
CA LEU A 17 -0.57 20.02 -19.08
C LEU A 17 0.05 21.43 -19.09
N LEU A 18 -0.74 22.42 -18.69
CA LEU A 18 -0.32 23.84 -18.75
C LEU A 18 0.40 24.23 -17.44
N GLU A 19 1.51 24.96 -17.59
CA GLU A 19 2.28 25.58 -16.50
C GLU A 19 2.62 24.66 -15.32
N SER A 20 2.69 23.35 -15.57
CA SER A 20 2.93 22.36 -14.51
C SER A 20 4.34 22.46 -13.96
N LYS A 21 4.46 22.44 -12.64
CA LYS A 21 5.74 22.38 -11.92
C LYS A 21 6.05 20.96 -11.42
N GLN A 22 5.01 20.20 -11.10
CA GLN A 22 5.11 18.83 -10.61
C GLN A 22 4.07 17.97 -11.33
N ILE A 23 4.50 16.86 -11.88
CA ILE A 23 3.64 15.87 -12.53
C ILE A 23 3.99 14.50 -11.96
N THR A 24 3.00 13.74 -11.57
CA THR A 24 3.21 12.35 -11.13
C THR A 24 2.51 11.39 -12.09
N ILE A 25 3.25 10.42 -12.60
CA ILE A 25 2.76 9.37 -13.49
C ILE A 25 2.63 8.10 -12.66
N ILE A 26 1.40 7.61 -12.51
CA ILE A 26 1.08 6.41 -11.75
C ILE A 26 0.40 5.36 -12.62
N GLY A 27 0.32 4.13 -12.15
CA GLY A 27 -0.39 3.03 -12.81
C GLY A 27 0.18 1.67 -12.42
N ALA A 28 -0.52 0.60 -12.78
CA ALA A 28 -0.13 -0.77 -12.45
C ALA A 28 1.20 -1.18 -13.12
N ASN A 29 1.88 -2.18 -12.54
CA ASN A 29 3.03 -2.79 -13.19
C ASN A 29 2.62 -3.39 -14.54
N GLY A 30 3.36 -3.06 -15.60
CA GLY A 30 3.04 -3.48 -16.98
C GLY A 30 1.99 -2.61 -17.69
N SER A 31 1.46 -1.53 -17.11
CA SER A 31 0.55 -0.59 -17.79
C SER A 31 1.24 0.27 -18.87
N GLY A 32 2.56 0.17 -19.01
CA GLY A 32 3.32 0.94 -20.02
C GLY A 32 3.87 2.27 -19.51
N LYS A 33 3.88 2.55 -18.19
CA LYS A 33 4.45 3.80 -17.61
C LYS A 33 5.84 4.15 -18.12
N SER A 34 6.78 3.21 -18.08
CA SER A 34 8.15 3.47 -18.50
C SER A 34 8.24 3.82 -19.99
N ARG A 35 7.36 3.25 -20.83
CA ARG A 35 7.24 3.60 -22.25
C ARG A 35 6.57 4.96 -22.44
N PHE A 36 5.56 5.26 -21.62
CA PHE A 36 4.93 6.58 -21.58
C PHE A 36 5.96 7.67 -21.26
N CYS A 37 6.80 7.44 -20.25
CA CYS A 37 7.90 8.33 -19.92
C CYS A 37 8.94 8.45 -21.04
N SER A 38 9.23 7.37 -21.76
CA SER A 38 10.14 7.44 -22.91
C SER A 38 9.56 8.27 -24.04
N ALA A 39 8.26 8.14 -24.33
CA ALA A 39 7.59 8.97 -25.33
C ALA A 39 7.55 10.46 -24.91
N LEU A 40 7.39 10.75 -23.59
CA LEU A 40 7.52 12.12 -23.09
C LEU A 40 8.92 12.68 -23.30
N VAL A 41 9.96 11.89 -23.08
CA VAL A 41 11.36 12.32 -23.32
C VAL A 41 11.58 12.63 -24.79
N GLU A 42 11.03 11.83 -25.70
CA GLU A 42 11.12 12.08 -27.14
C GLU A 42 10.40 13.37 -27.56
N GLU A 43 9.21 13.62 -27.00
CA GLU A 43 8.44 14.85 -27.27
C GLU A 43 9.12 16.12 -26.72
N LEU A 44 9.75 16.01 -25.53
CA LEU A 44 10.43 17.11 -24.85
C LEU A 44 11.82 17.41 -25.46
N GLY A 45 12.43 16.43 -26.13
CA GLY A 45 13.74 16.56 -26.78
C GLY A 45 14.83 17.01 -25.79
N ASP A 46 15.60 18.04 -26.18
CA ASP A 46 16.75 18.55 -25.40
C ASP A 46 16.38 19.14 -24.02
N LYS A 47 15.08 19.41 -23.78
CA LYS A 47 14.61 19.88 -22.47
C LYS A 47 14.39 18.76 -21.47
N ALA A 48 14.35 17.52 -21.92
CA ALA A 48 14.16 16.36 -21.05
C ALA A 48 15.47 15.95 -20.38
N TYR A 49 15.42 15.76 -19.06
CA TYR A 49 16.52 15.20 -18.30
C TYR A 49 16.03 14.04 -17.45
N ARG A 50 16.33 12.80 -17.86
CA ARG A 50 15.83 11.59 -17.19
C ARG A 50 16.86 11.04 -16.24
N ILE A 51 16.47 10.80 -14.98
CA ILE A 51 17.31 10.30 -13.90
C ILE A 51 16.69 9.09 -13.20
N SER A 52 17.54 8.14 -12.76
CA SER A 52 17.13 6.95 -12.02
C SER A 52 18.28 6.45 -11.16
N ALA A 53 18.12 6.39 -9.85
CA ALA A 53 19.17 5.89 -8.95
C ALA A 53 19.52 4.41 -9.26
N LEU A 54 18.53 3.57 -9.53
CA LEU A 54 18.76 2.17 -9.87
C LEU A 54 19.68 2.01 -11.09
N LYS A 55 19.41 2.75 -12.17
CA LYS A 55 20.24 2.71 -13.37
C LYS A 55 21.61 3.34 -13.13
N ALA A 56 21.64 4.47 -12.43
CA ALA A 56 22.87 5.20 -12.17
C ALA A 56 23.88 4.43 -11.32
N LEU A 57 23.41 3.65 -10.33
CA LEU A 57 24.29 2.90 -9.42
C LEU A 57 24.71 1.54 -9.97
N TYR A 58 23.85 0.88 -10.77
CA TYR A 58 24.05 -0.54 -11.13
C TYR A 58 24.17 -0.83 -12.63
N THR A 59 23.86 0.14 -13.50
CA THR A 59 24.01 -0.09 -14.94
C THR A 59 25.35 0.47 -15.43
N SER A 60 26.26 -0.42 -15.86
CA SER A 60 27.47 0.00 -16.54
C SER A 60 27.21 0.25 -18.02
N THR A 61 27.80 1.29 -18.56
CA THR A 61 27.79 1.54 -20.01
C THR A 61 28.82 0.61 -20.66
N ALA A 62 28.37 -0.48 -21.25
CA ALA A 62 29.20 -1.58 -21.76
C ALA A 62 30.30 -1.18 -22.79
N ASN A 63 30.25 0.03 -23.36
CA ASN A 63 31.17 0.48 -24.40
C ASN A 63 31.92 1.79 -24.09
N ALA A 64 31.74 2.37 -22.91
CA ALA A 64 32.44 3.59 -22.50
C ALA A 64 33.78 3.25 -21.85
N LYS A 65 34.83 3.96 -22.19
CA LYS A 65 36.07 3.90 -21.41
C LYS A 65 35.77 4.33 -19.99
N PRO A 66 36.20 3.56 -18.96
CA PRO A 66 35.96 3.93 -17.59
C PRO A 66 36.54 5.31 -17.29
N LEU A 67 35.71 6.16 -16.71
CA LEU A 67 36.13 7.47 -16.21
C LEU A 67 36.49 7.35 -14.71
N PRO A 68 37.54 7.97 -14.23
CA PRO A 68 37.88 7.93 -12.82
C PRO A 68 36.86 8.70 -11.97
N GLY A 69 36.45 8.13 -10.85
CA GLY A 69 35.54 8.76 -9.88
C GLY A 69 36.22 9.85 -9.04
N SER A 70 37.56 9.87 -9.05
CA SER A 70 38.39 10.90 -8.41
C SER A 70 39.70 11.06 -9.18
N ILE A 71 40.38 12.19 -8.96
CA ILE A 71 41.73 12.42 -9.52
C ILE A 71 42.70 11.33 -9.03
N GLU A 72 42.59 10.93 -7.78
CA GLU A 72 43.43 9.87 -7.20
C GLU A 72 43.12 8.49 -7.84
N ASP A 73 41.85 8.17 -8.09
CA ASP A 73 41.47 6.95 -8.81
C ASP A 73 42.04 6.95 -10.23
N LEU A 74 42.07 8.11 -10.88
CA LEU A 74 42.72 8.27 -12.17
C LEU A 74 44.22 7.90 -12.09
N PHE A 75 44.95 8.48 -11.13
CA PHE A 75 46.35 8.16 -10.92
C PHE A 75 46.59 6.71 -10.54
N ASN A 76 45.77 6.16 -9.66
CA ASN A 76 45.86 4.75 -9.26
C ASN A 76 45.61 3.82 -10.43
N ARG A 77 44.67 4.13 -11.31
CA ARG A 77 44.43 3.35 -12.57
C ARG A 77 45.56 3.49 -13.58
N MET A 78 46.10 4.69 -13.73
CA MET A 78 47.25 4.92 -14.58
C MET A 78 48.48 4.11 -14.13
N ASN A 79 48.66 3.96 -12.82
CA ASN A 79 49.78 3.26 -12.20
C ASN A 79 49.49 1.80 -11.88
N ALA A 80 48.24 1.33 -12.06
CA ALA A 80 47.88 -0.06 -11.74
C ALA A 80 48.60 -1.05 -12.67
N ALA A 81 49.33 -1.98 -12.07
CA ALA A 81 49.95 -3.08 -12.79
C ALA A 81 48.95 -4.13 -13.26
N ASN A 82 47.78 -4.24 -12.58
CA ASN A 82 46.74 -5.22 -12.89
C ASN A 82 45.81 -4.70 -14.02
N PRO A 83 45.80 -5.34 -15.21
CA PRO A 83 44.93 -4.94 -16.32
C PRO A 83 43.43 -4.99 -16.01
N GLN A 84 42.99 -5.86 -15.10
CA GLN A 84 41.58 -5.99 -14.71
C GLN A 84 41.04 -4.74 -13.96
N VAL A 85 41.88 -4.08 -13.17
CA VAL A 85 41.54 -2.82 -12.52
C VAL A 85 41.36 -1.68 -13.50
N LYS A 86 42.07 -1.72 -14.64
CA LYS A 86 41.99 -0.71 -15.70
C LYS A 86 40.72 -0.81 -16.55
N ASN A 87 40.02 -1.95 -16.51
CA ASN A 87 38.88 -2.24 -17.37
C ASN A 87 37.51 -2.24 -16.63
N LEU A 88 37.46 -1.77 -15.39
CA LEU A 88 36.19 -1.63 -14.66
C LEU A 88 35.33 -0.58 -15.37
N ALA A 89 34.15 -1.03 -15.81
CA ALA A 89 33.15 -0.13 -16.37
C ALA A 89 32.60 0.80 -15.27
N GLU A 90 32.56 2.10 -15.54
CA GLU A 90 32.03 3.08 -14.62
C GLU A 90 30.51 3.22 -14.77
N THR A 91 29.86 3.46 -13.64
CA THR A 91 28.43 3.75 -13.57
C THR A 91 28.15 5.22 -13.90
N GLU A 92 26.90 5.59 -14.09
CA GLU A 92 26.49 6.98 -14.26
C GLU A 92 26.81 7.81 -12.99
N PHE A 93 26.66 7.20 -11.82
CA PHE A 93 27.05 7.80 -10.54
C PHE A 93 28.54 8.19 -10.51
N ASP A 94 29.42 7.28 -10.94
CA ASP A 94 30.86 7.55 -10.98
C ASP A 94 31.18 8.71 -11.94
N LYS A 95 30.52 8.75 -13.08
CA LYS A 95 30.69 9.84 -14.07
C LYS A 95 30.24 11.19 -13.53
N LEU A 96 29.06 11.23 -12.89
CA LEU A 96 28.55 12.45 -12.27
C LEU A 96 29.52 12.96 -11.22
N PHE A 97 30.04 12.06 -10.40
CA PHE A 97 30.99 12.43 -9.34
C PHE A 97 32.31 12.96 -9.91
N TYR A 98 32.79 12.35 -10.99
CA TYR A 98 33.95 12.85 -11.73
C TYR A 98 33.72 14.27 -12.28
N VAL A 99 32.56 14.52 -12.89
CA VAL A 99 32.20 15.85 -13.39
C VAL A 99 32.19 16.88 -12.26
N MET A 100 31.60 16.52 -11.10
CA MET A 100 31.57 17.40 -9.93
C MET A 100 32.97 17.78 -9.41
N LEU A 101 33.88 16.80 -9.35
CA LEU A 101 35.26 17.04 -8.95
C LEU A 101 36.03 17.89 -9.96
N ASN A 102 35.81 17.69 -11.25
CA ASN A 102 36.42 18.53 -12.28
C ASN A 102 35.91 19.98 -12.24
N ASP A 103 34.61 20.16 -12.02
CA ASP A 103 34.04 21.49 -11.86
C ASP A 103 34.64 22.21 -10.63
N GLU A 104 34.73 21.50 -9.52
CA GLU A 104 35.40 22.01 -8.31
C GLU A 104 36.84 22.44 -8.61
N PHE A 105 37.60 21.56 -9.26
CA PHE A 105 39.00 21.87 -9.61
C PHE A 105 39.09 23.10 -10.53
N ARG A 106 38.22 23.18 -11.55
CA ARG A 106 38.20 24.32 -12.47
C ARG A 106 37.89 25.63 -11.76
N GLU A 107 36.88 25.67 -10.89
CA GLU A 107 36.50 26.86 -10.13
C GLU A 107 37.63 27.30 -9.18
N LEU A 108 38.28 26.35 -8.51
CA LEU A 108 39.42 26.64 -7.66
C LEU A 108 40.65 27.17 -8.43
N MET A 109 40.90 26.63 -9.64
CA MET A 109 41.98 27.13 -10.51
C MET A 109 41.67 28.52 -11.03
N ASN A 110 40.43 28.82 -11.41
CA ASN A 110 39.99 30.14 -11.81
C ASN A 110 40.16 31.14 -10.63
N PHE A 111 39.70 30.75 -9.44
CA PHE A 111 39.88 31.57 -8.23
C PHE A 111 41.34 31.86 -7.97
N LYS A 112 42.23 30.85 -8.06
CA LYS A 112 43.68 31.03 -7.92
C LYS A 112 44.26 31.99 -8.96
N ALA A 113 43.84 31.91 -10.22
CA ALA A 113 44.30 32.77 -11.30
C ALA A 113 43.91 34.25 -11.03
N HIS A 114 42.68 34.49 -10.61
CA HIS A 114 42.22 35.84 -10.24
C HIS A 114 42.96 36.41 -9.03
N GLN A 115 43.23 35.58 -8.00
CA GLN A 115 44.00 36.00 -6.84
C GLN A 115 45.47 36.41 -7.20
N LEU A 116 46.04 35.72 -8.20
CA LEU A 116 47.37 36.08 -8.69
C LEU A 116 47.40 37.41 -9.48
N MET A 117 46.23 37.90 -9.91
CA MET A 117 46.05 39.19 -10.58
C MET A 117 45.64 40.32 -9.62
N ASP A 118 45.73 40.10 -8.30
CA ASP A 118 45.30 41.02 -7.23
C ASP A 118 43.79 41.39 -7.31
N GLU A 119 42.96 40.55 -7.92
CA GLU A 119 41.51 40.75 -7.94
C GLU A 119 40.90 40.20 -6.65
N GLN A 120 40.13 41.02 -5.96
CA GLN A 120 39.37 40.59 -4.77
C GLN A 120 38.10 39.89 -5.21
N ILE A 121 38.11 38.56 -5.21
CA ILE A 121 36.94 37.72 -5.52
C ILE A 121 36.56 36.88 -4.30
N GLU A 122 35.27 36.74 -4.05
CA GLU A 122 34.78 35.83 -3.00
C GLU A 122 35.15 34.37 -3.33
N PHE A 123 35.39 33.60 -2.29
CA PHE A 123 35.65 32.15 -2.44
C PHE A 123 34.47 31.44 -3.13
N PRO A 124 34.70 30.70 -4.23
CA PRO A 124 33.62 30.12 -5.00
C PRO A 124 32.88 29.06 -4.21
N LYS A 125 31.55 29.08 -4.30
CA LYS A 125 30.68 27.99 -3.83
C LYS A 125 30.44 27.04 -4.99
N THR A 126 31.06 25.89 -4.95
CA THR A 126 30.96 24.91 -6.02
C THR A 126 29.69 24.07 -5.94
N LYS A 127 29.31 23.38 -7.03
CA LYS A 127 28.20 22.43 -7.01
C LYS A 127 28.45 21.28 -6.03
N LEU A 128 29.71 20.88 -5.85
CA LEU A 128 30.09 19.87 -4.87
C LEU A 128 29.82 20.35 -3.44
N ASP A 129 30.12 21.63 -3.12
CA ASP A 129 29.79 22.23 -1.80
C ASP A 129 28.28 22.17 -1.53
N ILE A 130 27.48 22.55 -2.54
CA ILE A 130 26.03 22.54 -2.44
C ILE A 130 25.53 21.09 -2.22
N THR A 131 26.07 20.14 -2.99
CA THR A 131 25.70 18.73 -2.91
C THR A 131 26.01 18.15 -1.52
N VAL A 132 27.21 18.37 -1.01
CA VAL A 132 27.63 17.93 0.32
C VAL A 132 26.77 18.55 1.42
N LYS A 133 26.53 19.86 1.34
CA LYS A 133 25.68 20.55 2.32
C LYS A 133 24.27 20.00 2.34
N LYS A 134 23.65 19.84 1.17
CA LYS A 134 22.28 19.31 1.04
C LYS A 134 22.18 17.85 1.48
N TRP A 135 23.18 17.05 1.17
CA TRP A 135 23.25 15.67 1.65
C TRP A 135 23.32 15.60 3.19
N GLN A 136 24.08 16.48 3.83
CA GLN A 136 24.14 16.57 5.29
C GLN A 136 22.83 17.09 5.92
N GLU A 137 22.06 17.93 5.22
CA GLU A 137 20.71 18.32 5.65
C GLU A 137 19.75 17.12 5.68
N VAL A 138 19.89 16.17 4.74
CA VAL A 138 19.11 14.92 4.70
C VAL A 138 19.60 13.91 5.74
N PHE A 139 20.92 13.85 5.96
CA PHE A 139 21.56 12.95 6.93
C PHE A 139 22.29 13.73 8.03
N PRO A 140 21.58 14.35 8.99
CA PRO A 140 22.17 15.29 9.97
C PRO A 140 23.17 14.64 10.94
N LYS A 141 23.11 13.32 11.11
CA LYS A 141 24.06 12.57 11.94
C LYS A 141 25.35 12.21 11.23
N ASN A 142 25.42 12.42 9.92
CA ASN A 142 26.61 12.11 9.12
C ASN A 142 27.38 13.39 8.81
N LYS A 143 28.70 13.30 8.80
CA LYS A 143 29.58 14.39 8.42
C LYS A 143 30.40 14.01 7.21
N VAL A 144 30.63 14.97 6.32
CA VAL A 144 31.47 14.81 5.14
C VAL A 144 32.75 15.61 5.35
N LEU A 145 33.88 14.96 5.21
CA LEU A 145 35.21 15.52 5.37
C LEU A 145 35.93 15.48 4.01
N ARG A 146 36.75 16.49 3.76
CA ARG A 146 37.63 16.50 2.57
C ARG A 146 39.06 16.25 3.02
N GLU A 147 39.61 15.13 2.67
CA GLU A 147 40.96 14.73 3.04
C GLU A 147 41.71 14.20 1.83
N ASN A 148 42.86 14.76 1.53
CA ASN A 148 43.76 14.35 0.45
C ASN A 148 43.04 14.24 -0.92
N GLY A 149 42.14 15.18 -1.25
CA GLY A 149 41.37 15.18 -2.49
C GLY A 149 40.23 14.15 -2.56
N LYS A 150 39.91 13.50 -1.44
CA LYS A 150 38.79 12.55 -1.31
C LYS A 150 37.69 13.10 -0.43
N LEU A 151 36.45 12.65 -0.71
CA LEU A 151 35.37 12.76 0.23
C LEU A 151 35.39 11.55 1.16
N MET A 152 35.48 11.84 2.45
CA MET A 152 35.39 10.86 3.52
C MET A 152 34.12 11.12 4.33
N PHE A 153 33.47 10.08 4.76
CA PHE A 153 32.22 10.13 5.51
C PHE A 153 32.44 9.58 6.91
N THR A 154 31.77 10.15 7.89
CA THR A 154 31.75 9.64 9.26
C THR A 154 30.37 9.83 9.86
N SER A 155 29.95 8.96 10.78
CA SER A 155 28.69 9.07 11.50
C SER A 155 28.93 9.58 12.92
N GLU A 156 27.99 10.31 13.48
CA GLU A 156 28.06 10.83 14.85
C GLU A 156 28.27 9.69 15.86
N GLY A 157 29.29 9.82 16.70
CA GLY A 157 29.67 8.78 17.69
C GLY A 157 30.58 7.69 17.17
N TYR A 158 31.06 7.77 15.92
CA TYR A 158 32.06 6.88 15.35
C TYR A 158 33.25 7.67 14.83
N ASP A 159 34.45 7.22 15.20
CA ASP A 159 35.71 7.82 14.73
C ASP A 159 36.15 7.28 13.37
N ASP A 160 35.56 6.20 12.93
CA ASP A 160 35.91 5.56 11.66
C ASP A 160 35.44 6.40 10.47
N LYS A 161 36.40 6.77 9.63
CA LYS A 161 36.16 7.44 8.36
C LYS A 161 36.11 6.45 7.23
N TYR A 162 35.11 6.55 6.38
CA TYR A 162 34.93 5.65 5.24
C TYR A 162 34.78 6.41 3.91
N PRO A 163 35.29 5.84 2.81
CA PRO A 163 35.21 6.48 1.52
C PRO A 163 33.80 6.38 0.90
N LEU A 164 33.54 7.17 -0.16
CA LEU A 164 32.29 7.20 -0.93
C LEU A 164 31.77 5.80 -1.32
N LEU A 165 32.66 4.88 -1.67
CA LEU A 165 32.28 3.52 -2.07
C LEU A 165 31.60 2.71 -0.96
N ARG A 166 31.81 3.05 0.29
CA ARG A 166 31.20 2.37 1.46
C ARG A 166 29.88 2.99 1.92
N LEU A 167 29.40 4.03 1.27
CA LEU A 167 28.05 4.51 1.50
C LEU A 167 27.03 3.43 1.17
N SER A 168 25.94 3.39 1.93
CA SER A 168 24.78 2.56 1.59
C SER A 168 24.14 3.01 0.27
N ASP A 169 23.37 2.13 -0.36
CA ASP A 169 22.70 2.47 -1.62
C ASP A 169 21.73 3.66 -1.46
N GLY A 170 21.08 3.79 -0.31
CA GLY A 170 20.24 4.96 0.01
C GLY A 170 21.03 6.25 0.09
N GLU A 171 22.17 6.25 0.77
CA GLU A 171 23.06 7.43 0.88
C GLU A 171 23.65 7.83 -0.48
N LYS A 172 24.03 6.84 -1.30
CA LYS A 172 24.50 7.08 -2.68
C LYS A 172 23.40 7.64 -3.56
N SER A 173 22.16 7.10 -3.45
CA SER A 173 21.02 7.59 -4.22
C SER A 173 20.69 9.03 -3.93
N VAL A 174 20.69 9.43 -2.65
CA VAL A 174 20.48 10.83 -2.25
C VAL A 174 21.57 11.71 -2.82
N LEU A 175 22.85 11.30 -2.71
CA LEU A 175 23.98 12.06 -3.26
C LEU A 175 23.87 12.20 -4.79
N TYR A 176 23.49 11.12 -5.48
CA TYR A 176 23.25 11.11 -6.92
C TYR A 176 22.13 12.09 -7.31
N TYR A 177 20.96 12.01 -6.67
CA TYR A 177 19.84 12.87 -7.03
C TYR A 177 20.15 14.36 -6.82
N ILE A 178 20.80 14.71 -5.71
CA ILE A 178 21.20 16.11 -5.47
C ILE A 178 22.15 16.58 -6.57
N GLY A 179 23.18 15.81 -6.87
CA GLY A 179 24.14 16.15 -7.90
C GLY A 179 23.50 16.23 -9.29
N ALA A 180 22.72 15.21 -9.70
CA ALA A 180 22.06 15.17 -11.01
C ALA A 180 21.13 16.36 -11.23
N VAL A 181 20.31 16.70 -10.23
CA VAL A 181 19.40 17.85 -10.31
C VAL A 181 20.14 19.19 -10.44
N LEU A 182 21.32 19.34 -9.79
CA LEU A 182 22.14 20.54 -9.96
C LEU A 182 22.75 20.69 -11.35
N TYR A 183 22.92 19.57 -12.08
CA TYR A 183 23.48 19.58 -13.44
C TYR A 183 22.40 19.61 -14.53
N ALA A 184 21.11 19.52 -14.17
CA ALA A 184 20.05 19.71 -15.13
C ALA A 184 20.12 21.10 -15.79
N MET A 185 19.78 21.18 -17.08
CA MET A 185 19.76 22.45 -17.81
C MET A 185 18.72 23.40 -17.21
N PRO A 186 18.90 24.73 -17.38
CA PRO A 186 17.85 25.68 -17.00
C PRO A 186 16.52 25.34 -17.68
N ASP A 187 15.41 25.50 -16.96
CA ASP A 187 14.05 25.23 -17.43
C ASP A 187 13.82 23.78 -17.94
N ALA A 188 14.62 22.82 -17.49
CA ALA A 188 14.48 21.42 -17.90
C ALA A 188 13.26 20.75 -17.29
N ALA A 189 12.75 19.74 -18.00
CA ALA A 189 11.83 18.73 -17.46
C ALA A 189 12.66 17.57 -16.89
N ILE A 190 12.74 17.49 -15.56
CA ILE A 190 13.48 16.44 -14.85
C ILE A 190 12.54 15.26 -14.62
N LEU A 191 12.75 14.18 -15.39
CA LEU A 191 11.97 12.96 -15.28
C LEU A 191 12.68 11.97 -14.35
N VAL A 192 12.03 11.58 -13.28
CA VAL A 192 12.57 10.71 -12.24
C VAL A 192 11.89 9.35 -12.31
N ASP A 193 12.66 8.32 -12.65
CA ASP A 193 12.18 6.94 -12.60
C ASP A 193 12.34 6.37 -11.19
N ASP A 194 11.24 5.86 -10.64
CA ASP A 194 11.17 5.18 -9.34
C ASP A 194 11.87 5.95 -8.21
N PRO A 195 11.40 7.18 -7.88
CA PRO A 195 12.01 8.08 -6.89
C PRO A 195 12.14 7.45 -5.49
N GLU A 196 11.36 6.42 -5.20
CA GLU A 196 11.35 5.65 -3.95
C GLU A 196 12.48 4.63 -3.84
N THR A 197 13.13 4.27 -4.95
CA THR A 197 14.13 3.20 -4.96
C THR A 197 15.33 3.52 -4.08
N PHE A 198 15.66 2.62 -3.15
CA PHE A 198 16.71 2.74 -2.13
C PHE A 198 16.50 3.83 -1.07
N ILE A 199 15.43 4.62 -1.15
CA ILE A 199 15.18 5.74 -0.24
C ILE A 199 14.06 5.36 0.74
N HIS A 200 14.35 5.47 2.04
CA HIS A 200 13.35 5.23 3.07
C HIS A 200 12.25 6.31 3.03
N SER A 201 10.99 5.91 3.22
CA SER A 201 9.82 6.81 3.14
C SER A 201 9.95 8.07 4.02
N SER A 202 10.59 7.95 5.20
CA SER A 202 10.80 9.10 6.10
C SER A 202 11.72 10.20 5.53
N ILE A 203 12.62 9.84 4.61
CA ILE A 203 13.58 10.76 3.99
C ILE A 203 13.05 11.27 2.65
N MET A 204 12.27 10.45 1.94
CA MET A 204 11.86 10.68 0.56
C MET A 204 11.14 12.02 0.37
N ARG A 205 10.15 12.32 1.22
CA ARG A 205 9.42 13.60 1.16
C ARG A 205 10.35 14.80 1.35
N THR A 206 11.24 14.73 2.33
CA THR A 206 12.20 15.82 2.64
C THR A 206 13.17 16.02 1.47
N LEU A 207 13.72 14.94 0.94
CA LEU A 207 14.65 15.00 -0.20
C LEU A 207 14.03 15.71 -1.41
N TRP A 208 12.87 15.24 -1.86
CA TRP A 208 12.25 15.79 -3.07
C TRP A 208 11.78 17.23 -2.88
N ASN A 209 11.30 17.62 -1.69
CA ASN A 209 11.01 19.02 -1.38
C ASN A 209 12.27 19.90 -1.48
N VAL A 210 13.40 19.42 -0.98
CA VAL A 210 14.68 20.15 -1.07
C VAL A 210 15.11 20.30 -2.53
N LEU A 211 15.00 19.23 -3.34
CA LEU A 211 15.40 19.25 -4.75
C LEU A 211 14.53 20.18 -5.60
N GLU A 212 13.23 20.17 -5.38
CA GLU A 212 12.27 21.06 -6.04
C GLU A 212 12.53 22.54 -5.69
N GLN A 213 12.83 22.82 -4.43
CA GLN A 213 13.21 24.16 -3.98
C GLN A 213 14.58 24.63 -4.51
N MET A 214 15.50 23.71 -4.77
CA MET A 214 16.80 24.05 -5.36
C MET A 214 16.70 24.44 -6.84
N ARG A 215 15.70 23.91 -7.55
CA ARG A 215 15.50 24.15 -8.99
C ARG A 215 14.04 24.53 -9.29
N PRO A 216 13.61 25.70 -8.82
CA PRO A 216 12.24 26.19 -9.07
C PRO A 216 11.98 26.55 -10.55
N ASP A 217 13.04 26.66 -11.33
CA ASP A 217 13.01 26.82 -12.79
C ASP A 217 12.58 25.55 -13.49
N CYS A 218 12.91 24.38 -12.97
CA CYS A 218 12.64 23.08 -13.60
C CYS A 218 11.21 22.57 -13.31
N THR A 219 10.75 21.67 -14.18
CA THR A 219 9.52 20.87 -13.98
C THR A 219 9.92 19.46 -13.59
N PHE A 220 9.36 18.94 -12.50
CA PHE A 220 9.65 17.58 -12.03
C PHE A 220 8.54 16.62 -12.48
N ILE A 221 8.90 15.52 -13.12
CA ILE A 221 8.01 14.46 -13.58
C ILE A 221 8.41 13.16 -12.89
N TYR A 222 7.56 12.68 -11.99
CA TYR A 222 7.81 11.46 -11.22
C TYR A 222 7.10 10.26 -11.83
N ASN A 223 7.83 9.25 -12.25
CA ASN A 223 7.29 7.95 -12.60
C ASN A 223 7.38 7.04 -11.39
N THR A 224 6.29 6.83 -10.70
CA THR A 224 6.27 6.10 -9.43
C THR A 224 5.13 5.09 -9.34
N HIS A 225 5.33 4.09 -8.50
CA HIS A 225 4.27 3.19 -8.05
C HIS A 225 3.93 3.42 -6.56
N ASP A 226 4.64 4.32 -5.89
CA ASP A 226 4.37 4.74 -4.51
C ASP A 226 3.31 5.84 -4.47
N VAL A 227 2.15 5.44 -4.03
CA VAL A 227 0.97 6.28 -3.94
C VAL A 227 1.05 7.30 -2.81
N GLU A 228 1.67 6.94 -1.70
CA GLU A 228 1.89 7.85 -0.58
C GLU A 228 2.81 9.00 -1.01
N PHE A 229 3.84 8.68 -1.79
CA PHE A 229 4.68 9.68 -2.41
C PHE A 229 3.90 10.56 -3.38
N ALA A 230 3.13 9.98 -4.30
CA ALA A 230 2.32 10.72 -5.26
C ALA A 230 1.34 11.69 -4.58
N SER A 231 0.62 11.24 -3.55
CA SER A 231 -0.32 12.06 -2.79
C SER A 231 0.33 13.16 -1.96
N SER A 232 1.62 13.03 -1.65
CA SER A 232 2.37 14.01 -0.85
C SER A 232 2.75 15.29 -1.62
N ARG A 233 2.55 15.32 -2.95
CA ARG A 233 2.89 16.46 -3.81
C ARG A 233 1.68 17.41 -3.91
N ILE A 234 1.78 18.64 -3.35
CA ILE A 234 0.64 19.53 -3.06
C ILE A 234 0.03 20.15 -4.33
N ASP A 235 0.85 20.51 -5.32
CA ASP A 235 0.43 21.16 -6.58
C ASP A 235 0.59 20.21 -7.77
N ASN A 236 0.44 18.93 -7.54
CA ASN A 236 0.73 17.89 -8.49
C ASN A 236 -0.42 17.67 -9.47
N GLN A 237 -0.11 17.59 -10.75
CA GLN A 237 -0.97 16.98 -11.74
C GLN A 237 -0.66 15.50 -11.83
N CYS A 238 -1.64 14.66 -11.61
CA CYS A 238 -1.46 13.21 -11.62
C CYS A 238 -1.97 12.63 -12.94
N VAL A 239 -1.12 11.85 -13.63
CA VAL A 239 -1.47 11.12 -14.84
C VAL A 239 -1.53 9.64 -14.50
N TRP A 240 -2.73 9.07 -14.58
CA TRP A 240 -2.93 7.65 -14.39
C TRP A 240 -2.87 6.90 -15.71
N VAL A 241 -1.83 6.10 -15.90
CA VAL A 241 -1.62 5.25 -17.08
C VAL A 241 -2.25 3.88 -16.83
N LYS A 242 -3.33 3.59 -17.57
CA LYS A 242 -4.15 2.38 -17.43
C LYS A 242 -3.61 1.23 -18.27
N GLU A 243 -3.39 1.48 -19.56
CA GLU A 243 -3.00 0.47 -20.53
C GLU A 243 -2.14 1.06 -21.65
N PHE A 244 -1.34 0.20 -22.29
CA PHE A 244 -0.52 0.52 -23.44
C PHE A 244 -0.80 -0.44 -24.58
N ASP A 245 -1.08 0.07 -25.76
CA ASP A 245 -1.18 -0.67 -27.01
C ASP A 245 0.17 -0.61 -27.74
N PRO A 246 0.90 -1.73 -27.84
CA PRO A 246 2.19 -1.77 -28.52
C PRO A 246 2.11 -1.62 -30.04
N ASP A 247 0.99 -1.96 -30.66
CA ASP A 247 0.81 -1.89 -32.11
C ASP A 247 0.48 -0.47 -32.55
N ALA A 248 -0.39 0.22 -31.82
CA ALA A 248 -0.77 1.60 -32.09
C ALA A 248 0.20 2.64 -31.50
N LEU A 249 1.14 2.22 -30.63
CA LEU A 249 2.00 3.07 -29.81
C LEU A 249 1.17 4.16 -29.10
N ALA A 250 0.11 3.76 -28.47
CA ALA A 250 -0.88 4.64 -27.84
C ALA A 250 -1.20 4.15 -26.41
N TRP A 251 -1.68 5.08 -25.57
CA TRP A 251 -1.98 4.80 -24.17
C TRP A 251 -3.43 5.14 -23.83
N ASP A 252 -4.03 4.33 -22.98
CA ASP A 252 -5.19 4.73 -22.20
C ASP A 252 -4.68 5.36 -20.92
N TYR A 253 -4.98 6.64 -20.73
CA TYR A 253 -4.58 7.39 -19.54
C TYR A 253 -5.62 8.45 -19.20
N GLU A 254 -5.56 8.91 -17.96
CA GLU A 254 -6.44 9.95 -17.42
C GLU A 254 -5.63 10.96 -16.61
N VAL A 255 -5.96 12.24 -16.78
CA VAL A 255 -5.37 13.35 -16.03
C VAL A 255 -6.29 13.73 -14.87
N MET A 256 -5.76 13.63 -13.67
CA MET A 256 -6.45 13.96 -12.43
C MET A 256 -6.00 15.32 -11.93
N THR A 257 -6.91 16.28 -11.82
CA THR A 257 -6.61 17.69 -11.60
C THR A 257 -6.60 18.14 -10.14
N SER A 258 -6.94 17.28 -9.19
CA SER A 258 -6.82 17.63 -7.77
C SER A 258 -6.42 16.44 -6.91
N SER A 259 -5.39 16.64 -6.08
CA SER A 259 -4.92 15.67 -5.08
C SER A 259 -5.89 15.50 -3.90
N ARG A 260 -6.96 16.31 -3.79
CA ARG A 260 -7.93 16.24 -2.68
C ARG A 260 -8.96 15.13 -2.84
N ASP A 261 -9.19 14.65 -4.06
CA ASP A 261 -10.20 13.63 -4.36
C ASP A 261 -9.63 12.21 -4.44
N LEU A 262 -8.31 12.09 -4.32
CA LEU A 262 -7.61 10.81 -4.33
C LEU A 262 -7.27 10.41 -2.90
N ASP A 263 -8.21 9.73 -2.27
CA ASP A 263 -7.93 8.99 -1.05
C ASP A 263 -6.75 8.04 -1.35
N THR A 264 -5.72 8.05 -0.48
CA THR A 264 -4.54 7.18 -0.61
C THR A 264 -4.91 5.72 -0.83
N ALA A 265 -6.05 5.29 -0.28
CA ALA A 265 -6.64 3.98 -0.52
C ALA A 265 -6.99 3.75 -2.00
N LEU A 266 -7.54 4.74 -2.70
CA LEU A 266 -7.93 4.62 -4.10
C LEU A 266 -6.71 4.47 -5.02
N LEU A 267 -5.67 5.24 -4.79
CA LEU A 267 -4.45 5.20 -5.58
C LEU A 267 -3.70 3.85 -5.46
N ASP A 268 -3.63 3.28 -4.26
CA ASP A 268 -3.08 1.93 -4.02
C ASP A 268 -3.84 0.85 -4.83
N LEU A 269 -5.16 1.07 -5.00
CA LEU A 269 -6.03 0.17 -5.75
C LEU A 269 -5.82 0.30 -7.26
N LEU A 270 -5.60 1.51 -7.75
CA LEU A 270 -5.30 1.78 -9.16
C LEU A 270 -3.94 1.19 -9.59
N GLY A 271 -3.01 1.01 -8.66
CA GLY A 271 -1.75 0.30 -8.86
C GLY A 271 -1.89 -1.23 -9.01
N SER A 272 -3.04 -1.79 -8.64
CA SER A 272 -3.33 -3.23 -8.68
C SER A 272 -4.29 -3.55 -9.83
N ARG A 273 -3.94 -4.51 -10.69
CA ARG A 273 -4.90 -5.04 -11.71
C ARG A 273 -5.89 -6.07 -11.13
N LYS A 274 -5.77 -6.39 -9.83
CA LYS A 274 -6.65 -7.34 -9.16
C LYS A 274 -7.92 -6.63 -8.70
N PRO A 275 -9.07 -7.33 -8.70
CA PRO A 275 -10.26 -6.81 -8.05
C PRO A 275 -9.99 -6.55 -6.57
N VAL A 276 -10.78 -5.65 -5.99
CA VAL A 276 -10.58 -5.18 -4.62
C VAL A 276 -11.53 -5.86 -3.66
N LEU A 277 -11.01 -6.23 -2.49
CA LEU A 277 -11.80 -6.77 -1.39
C LEU A 277 -11.68 -5.85 -0.18
N PHE A 278 -12.71 -5.07 0.08
CA PHE A 278 -12.81 -4.23 1.25
C PHE A 278 -13.26 -5.05 2.45
N ILE A 279 -12.60 -4.91 3.59
CA ILE A 279 -12.89 -5.68 4.80
C ILE A 279 -13.01 -4.77 6.02
N GLU A 280 -13.64 -5.30 7.08
CA GLU A 280 -13.60 -4.68 8.41
C GLU A 280 -12.21 -4.85 9.04
N GLY A 281 -11.98 -4.19 10.19
CA GLY A 281 -10.71 -4.27 10.92
C GLY A 281 -9.69 -3.20 10.53
N ASP A 282 -8.51 -3.27 11.14
CA ASP A 282 -7.39 -2.36 10.91
C ASP A 282 -6.19 -3.05 10.22
N ASP A 283 -5.28 -2.26 9.66
CA ASP A 283 -4.12 -2.77 8.92
C ASP A 283 -3.15 -3.61 9.77
N LYS A 284 -3.11 -3.44 11.09
CA LYS A 284 -1.98 -3.92 11.90
C LYS A 284 -2.33 -5.09 12.82
N HIS A 285 -3.54 -5.14 13.36
CA HIS A 285 -3.84 -6.04 14.49
C HIS A 285 -5.05 -6.96 14.29
N SER A 286 -5.93 -6.67 13.35
CA SER A 286 -7.12 -7.48 13.11
C SER A 286 -6.81 -8.87 12.55
N ILE A 287 -7.66 -9.83 12.86
CA ILE A 287 -7.58 -11.17 12.27
C ILE A 287 -7.91 -11.08 10.77
N ASP A 288 -8.84 -10.22 10.41
CA ASP A 288 -9.34 -9.99 9.05
C ASP A 288 -8.21 -9.67 8.07
N SER A 289 -7.40 -8.66 8.39
CA SER A 289 -6.30 -8.19 7.54
C SER A 289 -5.21 -9.25 7.31
N ARG A 290 -5.12 -10.25 8.19
CA ARG A 290 -4.16 -11.37 8.08
C ARG A 290 -4.76 -12.62 7.47
N LEU A 291 -6.06 -12.85 7.64
CA LEU A 291 -6.76 -14.06 7.18
C LEU A 291 -7.20 -13.94 5.72
N TYR A 292 -7.93 -12.88 5.38
CA TYR A 292 -8.56 -12.77 4.07
C TYR A 292 -7.61 -12.72 2.88
N PRO A 293 -6.38 -12.13 2.95
CA PRO A 293 -5.40 -12.23 1.86
C PRO A 293 -4.96 -13.67 1.58
N LEU A 294 -5.01 -14.57 2.57
CA LEU A 294 -4.68 -15.99 2.42
C LEU A 294 -5.85 -16.84 1.89
N ILE A 295 -7.08 -16.36 2.05
CA ILE A 295 -8.28 -17.01 1.55
C ILE A 295 -8.62 -16.56 0.13
N PHE A 296 -8.45 -15.27 -0.17
CA PHE A 296 -8.77 -14.62 -1.44
C PHE A 296 -7.52 -13.99 -2.08
N PRO A 297 -6.51 -14.80 -2.48
CA PRO A 297 -5.26 -14.28 -3.05
C PRO A 297 -5.47 -13.61 -4.43
N GLU A 298 -6.61 -13.85 -5.05
CA GLU A 298 -7.04 -13.22 -6.29
C GLU A 298 -7.45 -11.74 -6.13
N TYR A 299 -7.70 -11.28 -4.89
CA TYR A 299 -8.08 -9.90 -4.59
C TYR A 299 -6.94 -9.10 -3.95
N THR A 300 -6.98 -7.79 -4.12
CA THR A 300 -6.25 -6.84 -3.27
C THR A 300 -7.12 -6.53 -2.06
N VAL A 301 -6.69 -6.95 -0.87
CA VAL A 301 -7.48 -6.78 0.38
C VAL A 301 -7.15 -5.45 1.04
N LYS A 302 -8.20 -4.65 1.36
CA LYS A 302 -8.06 -3.34 2.01
C LYS A 302 -8.98 -3.23 3.23
N PRO A 303 -8.43 -3.09 4.45
CA PRO A 303 -9.21 -2.85 5.66
C PRO A 303 -9.67 -1.39 5.74
N LEU A 304 -10.91 -1.18 6.18
CA LEU A 304 -11.55 0.14 6.30
C LEU A 304 -12.02 0.46 7.73
N GLY A 305 -11.85 -0.45 8.66
CA GLY A 305 -12.12 -0.28 10.08
C GLY A 305 -13.55 -0.62 10.51
N SER A 306 -14.58 -0.15 9.79
CA SER A 306 -15.97 -0.38 10.21
C SER A 306 -16.85 -0.89 9.07
N CYS A 307 -17.89 -1.66 9.44
CA CYS A 307 -18.91 -2.18 8.54
C CYS A 307 -19.53 -1.11 7.64
N ASN A 308 -19.94 0.04 8.19
CA ASN A 308 -20.56 1.12 7.41
C ASN A 308 -19.61 1.66 6.35
N LYS A 309 -18.33 1.87 6.70
CA LYS A 309 -17.32 2.29 5.72
C LYS A 309 -17.13 1.28 4.60
N VAL A 310 -17.13 -0.03 4.93
CA VAL A 310 -17.04 -1.08 3.91
C VAL A 310 -18.22 -0.99 2.94
N ILE A 311 -19.45 -0.89 3.46
CA ILE A 311 -20.68 -0.82 2.65
C ILE A 311 -20.69 0.43 1.76
N GLU A 312 -20.40 1.60 2.33
CA GLU A 312 -20.35 2.87 1.60
C GLU A 312 -19.26 2.89 0.53
N THR A 313 -18.05 2.39 0.88
CA THR A 313 -16.93 2.36 -0.05
C THR A 313 -17.18 1.40 -1.21
N VAL A 314 -17.68 0.20 -0.95
CA VAL A 314 -18.03 -0.77 -2.03
C VAL A 314 -19.05 -0.16 -2.98
N ARG A 315 -20.07 0.50 -2.45
CA ARG A 315 -21.10 1.17 -3.26
C ARG A 315 -20.49 2.27 -4.12
N SER A 316 -19.79 3.22 -3.49
CA SER A 316 -19.17 4.35 -4.20
C SER A 316 -18.13 3.88 -5.21
N PHE A 317 -17.36 2.87 -4.87
CA PHE A 317 -16.37 2.30 -5.78
C PHE A 317 -17.02 1.63 -7.00
N ASN A 318 -18.07 0.84 -6.81
CA ASN A 318 -18.78 0.19 -7.92
C ASN A 318 -19.59 1.20 -8.76
N ASP A 319 -20.09 2.29 -8.17
CA ASP A 319 -20.74 3.37 -8.93
C ASP A 319 -19.76 4.07 -9.89
N LEU A 320 -18.45 4.04 -9.57
CA LEU A 320 -17.35 4.55 -10.38
C LEU A 320 -16.68 3.49 -11.27
N GLN A 321 -17.25 2.28 -11.39
CA GLN A 321 -16.65 1.16 -12.13
C GLN A 321 -16.33 1.49 -13.59
N ASN A 322 -17.17 2.28 -14.25
CA ASN A 322 -16.91 2.76 -15.62
C ASN A 322 -15.64 3.60 -15.74
N PHE A 323 -15.17 4.13 -14.61
CA PHE A 323 -14.01 5.00 -14.53
C PHE A 323 -12.71 4.21 -14.34
N HIS A 324 -12.68 3.24 -13.43
CA HIS A 324 -11.46 2.51 -13.07
C HIS A 324 -11.44 1.05 -13.55
N GLN A 325 -12.53 0.51 -14.10
CA GLN A 325 -12.68 -0.85 -14.64
C GLN A 325 -12.30 -1.98 -13.66
N LEU A 326 -12.25 -1.70 -12.36
CA LEU A 326 -11.96 -2.69 -11.33
C LEU A 326 -13.26 -3.13 -10.65
N ASP A 327 -13.40 -4.44 -10.46
CA ASP A 327 -14.46 -5.00 -9.63
C ASP A 327 -14.10 -4.85 -8.16
N SER A 328 -15.10 -4.51 -7.34
CA SER A 328 -14.91 -4.55 -5.91
C SER A 328 -16.00 -5.35 -5.19
N ARG A 329 -15.59 -5.96 -4.08
CA ARG A 329 -16.47 -6.63 -3.13
C ARG A 329 -16.15 -6.17 -1.71
N GLY A 330 -17.12 -6.31 -0.82
CA GLY A 330 -16.91 -6.11 0.60
C GLY A 330 -17.06 -7.41 1.37
N ILE A 331 -16.39 -7.51 2.53
CA ILE A 331 -16.70 -8.52 3.56
C ILE A 331 -17.07 -7.76 4.83
N VAL A 332 -18.21 -8.10 5.39
CA VAL A 332 -18.64 -7.64 6.70
C VAL A 332 -19.09 -8.83 7.54
N ASP A 333 -18.90 -8.73 8.87
CA ASP A 333 -19.39 -9.75 9.78
C ASP A 333 -20.92 -9.86 9.72
N ARG A 334 -21.43 -11.07 9.91
CA ARG A 334 -22.89 -11.27 9.98
C ARG A 334 -23.47 -10.58 11.19
N ASP A 335 -22.75 -10.59 12.30
CA ASP A 335 -23.22 -10.12 13.60
C ASP A 335 -24.59 -10.74 13.98
N ARG A 336 -25.60 -9.88 14.12
CA ARG A 336 -26.98 -10.25 14.46
C ARG A 336 -27.96 -9.97 13.33
N ARG A 337 -27.47 -9.82 12.09
CA ARG A 337 -28.29 -9.53 10.90
C ARG A 337 -29.19 -10.69 10.56
N GLY A 338 -30.43 -10.36 10.17
CA GLY A 338 -31.40 -11.32 9.64
C GLY A 338 -31.04 -11.78 8.23
N ASP A 339 -31.69 -12.86 7.77
CA ASP A 339 -31.41 -13.42 6.44
C ASP A 339 -31.77 -12.42 5.31
N GLU A 340 -32.83 -11.62 5.47
CA GLU A 340 -33.23 -10.59 4.51
C GLU A 340 -32.18 -9.49 4.37
N GLU A 341 -31.62 -9.02 5.47
CA GLU A 341 -30.55 -8.03 5.50
C GLU A 341 -29.27 -8.57 4.86
N VAL A 342 -28.92 -9.82 5.14
CA VAL A 342 -27.77 -10.50 4.54
C VAL A 342 -27.97 -10.65 3.03
N GLU A 343 -29.15 -11.02 2.57
CA GLU A 343 -29.45 -11.15 1.15
C GLU A 343 -29.37 -9.80 0.42
N TYR A 344 -29.88 -8.73 1.07
CA TYR A 344 -29.73 -7.37 0.54
C TYR A 344 -28.28 -6.97 0.37
N LEU A 345 -27.42 -7.22 1.37
CA LEU A 345 -25.99 -6.92 1.30
C LEU A 345 -25.29 -7.72 0.19
N ARG A 346 -25.61 -8.99 0.05
CA ARG A 346 -25.07 -9.86 -1.03
C ARG A 346 -25.42 -9.34 -2.43
N LYS A 347 -26.63 -8.81 -2.63
CA LYS A 347 -27.03 -8.16 -3.90
C LYS A 347 -26.24 -6.87 -4.17
N LYS A 348 -25.57 -6.31 -3.16
CA LYS A 348 -24.72 -5.13 -3.26
C LYS A 348 -23.21 -5.45 -3.33
N ASN A 349 -22.85 -6.68 -3.72
CA ASN A 349 -21.48 -7.17 -3.78
C ASN A 349 -20.77 -7.23 -2.41
N ILE A 350 -21.53 -7.38 -1.34
CA ILE A 350 -20.99 -7.51 0.01
C ILE A 350 -21.18 -8.96 0.48
N LEU A 351 -20.07 -9.63 0.70
CA LEU A 351 -20.03 -11.00 1.21
C LEU A 351 -20.26 -10.96 2.73
N VAL A 352 -21.21 -11.75 3.18
CA VAL A 352 -21.51 -11.93 4.60
C VAL A 352 -21.35 -13.41 4.92
N PRO A 353 -20.50 -13.77 5.91
CA PRO A 353 -20.29 -15.16 6.27
C PRO A 353 -21.55 -15.77 6.90
N ASN A 354 -21.66 -17.09 6.80
CA ASN A 354 -22.77 -17.83 7.43
C ASN A 354 -22.51 -18.14 8.92
N VAL A 355 -21.68 -17.34 9.55
CA VAL A 355 -21.36 -17.36 10.99
C VAL A 355 -21.36 -15.92 11.53
N ALA A 356 -21.49 -15.73 12.85
CA ALA A 356 -21.71 -14.42 13.45
C ALA A 356 -20.51 -13.46 13.28
N GLU A 357 -19.30 -13.87 13.62
CA GLU A 357 -18.09 -13.05 13.65
C GLU A 357 -16.89 -13.80 13.03
N ILE A 358 -15.81 -13.06 12.77
CA ILE A 358 -14.55 -13.62 12.26
C ILE A 358 -13.98 -14.75 13.15
N GLU A 359 -14.11 -14.64 14.46
CA GLU A 359 -13.71 -15.71 15.37
C GLU A 359 -14.45 -17.00 15.13
N ASN A 360 -15.72 -16.93 14.73
CA ASN A 360 -16.53 -18.10 14.43
C ASN A 360 -16.08 -18.80 13.12
N ILE A 361 -15.49 -18.05 12.19
CA ILE A 361 -14.87 -18.64 10.97
C ILE A 361 -13.76 -19.61 11.36
N LEU A 362 -12.96 -19.25 12.37
CA LEU A 362 -11.88 -20.12 12.87
C LEU A 362 -12.40 -21.32 13.68
N MET A 363 -13.70 -21.33 14.01
CA MET A 363 -14.38 -22.41 14.73
C MET A 363 -15.18 -23.34 13.82
N LEU A 364 -15.18 -23.10 12.50
CA LEU A 364 -15.82 -24.02 11.53
C LEU A 364 -15.29 -25.45 11.68
N GLU A 365 -16.17 -26.45 11.57
CA GLU A 365 -15.79 -27.87 11.67
C GLU A 365 -14.62 -28.22 10.74
N GLY A 366 -14.69 -27.80 9.46
CA GLY A 366 -13.64 -28.07 8.48
C GLY A 366 -12.29 -27.46 8.87
N VAL A 367 -12.30 -26.27 9.50
CA VAL A 367 -11.08 -25.61 9.99
C VAL A 367 -10.50 -26.38 11.18
N ILE A 368 -11.31 -26.69 12.21
CA ILE A 368 -10.85 -27.40 13.39
C ILE A 368 -10.28 -28.78 13.03
N ARG A 369 -10.99 -29.53 12.17
CA ARG A 369 -10.54 -30.86 11.72
C ARG A 369 -9.21 -30.78 10.96
N ALA A 370 -9.07 -29.85 10.02
CA ALA A 370 -7.84 -29.66 9.25
C ALA A 370 -6.65 -29.29 10.15
N VAL A 371 -6.88 -28.40 11.12
CA VAL A 371 -5.85 -27.99 12.09
C VAL A 371 -5.44 -29.16 13.00
N ALA A 372 -6.40 -29.97 13.48
CA ALA A 372 -6.12 -31.14 14.30
C ALA A 372 -5.27 -32.16 13.52
N ARG A 373 -5.61 -32.45 12.26
CA ARG A 373 -4.80 -33.32 11.37
C ARG A 373 -3.39 -32.81 11.20
N HIS A 374 -3.23 -31.51 10.90
CA HIS A 374 -1.92 -30.90 10.75
C HIS A 374 -1.04 -31.07 12.00
N LYS A 375 -1.64 -30.99 13.18
CA LYS A 375 -0.98 -31.21 14.48
C LYS A 375 -0.92 -32.68 14.90
N ARG A 376 -1.24 -33.63 14.00
CA ARG A 376 -1.28 -35.09 14.26
C ARG A 376 -2.17 -35.45 15.47
N ARG A 377 -3.27 -34.72 15.66
CA ARG A 377 -4.31 -35.01 16.64
C ARG A 377 -5.47 -35.69 15.93
N ASN A 378 -6.16 -36.58 16.63
CA ASN A 378 -7.34 -37.26 16.08
C ASN A 378 -8.51 -36.26 16.01
N GLU A 379 -8.89 -35.91 14.79
CA GLU A 379 -9.95 -34.94 14.51
C GLU A 379 -11.34 -35.40 14.97
N ASP A 380 -11.60 -36.72 14.96
CA ASP A 380 -12.87 -37.32 15.41
C ASP A 380 -13.00 -37.32 16.93
N ILE A 381 -11.92 -37.04 17.66
CA ILE A 381 -11.93 -36.83 19.10
C ILE A 381 -11.95 -35.33 19.43
N VAL A 382 -11.19 -34.52 18.68
CA VAL A 382 -11.05 -33.09 18.94
C VAL A 382 -12.34 -32.34 18.66
N PHE A 383 -12.89 -32.48 17.46
CA PHE A 383 -14.06 -31.70 17.05
C PHE A 383 -15.29 -31.95 17.96
N PRO A 384 -15.71 -33.20 18.27
CA PRO A 384 -16.84 -33.41 19.15
C PRO A 384 -16.69 -32.81 20.54
N LYS A 385 -15.45 -32.75 21.08
CA LYS A 385 -15.17 -32.09 22.37
C LYS A 385 -15.33 -30.57 22.28
N VAL A 386 -14.86 -29.96 21.19
CA VAL A 386 -15.03 -28.52 20.94
C VAL A 386 -16.51 -28.20 20.76
N LYS A 387 -17.20 -28.93 19.87
CA LYS A 387 -18.65 -28.81 19.62
C LYS A 387 -19.44 -28.84 20.93
N LYS A 388 -19.19 -29.85 21.77
CA LYS A 388 -19.87 -29.96 23.05
C LYS A 388 -19.71 -28.71 23.92
N ARG A 389 -18.47 -28.19 24.04
CA ARG A 389 -18.19 -27.02 24.85
C ARG A 389 -18.85 -25.74 24.30
N VAL A 390 -18.80 -25.54 22.97
CA VAL A 390 -19.47 -24.40 22.35
C VAL A 390 -20.99 -24.43 22.58
N ILE A 391 -21.61 -25.61 22.51
CA ILE A 391 -23.03 -25.77 22.81
C ILE A 391 -23.30 -25.45 24.30
N GLU A 392 -22.49 -25.96 25.23
CA GLU A 392 -22.63 -25.67 26.67
C GLU A 392 -22.49 -24.16 26.96
N MET A 393 -21.58 -23.47 26.27
CA MET A 393 -21.43 -22.01 26.35
C MET A 393 -22.69 -21.29 25.83
N PHE A 394 -23.17 -21.69 24.67
CA PHE A 394 -24.38 -21.14 24.05
C PHE A 394 -25.60 -21.32 24.95
N THR A 395 -25.84 -22.52 25.49
CA THR A 395 -26.93 -22.83 26.43
C THR A 395 -26.92 -21.87 27.63
N ARG A 396 -25.74 -21.65 28.21
CA ARG A 396 -25.59 -20.73 29.35
C ARG A 396 -26.00 -19.29 29.04
N GLU A 397 -25.74 -18.84 27.79
CA GLU A 397 -25.92 -17.46 27.34
C GLU A 397 -27.15 -17.26 26.43
N LEU A 398 -27.93 -18.32 26.15
CA LEU A 398 -29.00 -18.34 25.15
C LEU A 398 -29.96 -17.15 25.27
N LYS A 399 -30.48 -16.89 26.47
CA LYS A 399 -31.41 -15.78 26.72
C LYS A 399 -30.80 -14.41 26.48
N GLN A 400 -29.53 -14.25 26.83
CA GLN A 400 -28.78 -13.02 26.59
C GLN A 400 -28.55 -12.82 25.10
N GLN A 401 -28.16 -13.85 24.36
CA GLN A 401 -27.98 -13.77 22.90
C GLN A 401 -29.32 -13.45 22.21
N ALA A 402 -30.42 -14.09 22.59
CA ALA A 402 -31.77 -13.75 22.09
C ALA A 402 -32.11 -12.28 22.30
N LEU A 403 -31.86 -11.75 23.51
CA LEU A 403 -32.11 -10.34 23.84
C LEU A 403 -31.25 -9.40 22.95
N MET A 404 -30.00 -9.74 22.69
CA MET A 404 -29.12 -8.93 21.83
C MET A 404 -29.55 -8.95 20.35
N HIS A 405 -30.06 -10.07 19.88
CA HIS A 405 -30.65 -10.15 18.53
C HIS A 405 -31.93 -9.31 18.42
N VAL A 406 -32.82 -9.38 19.41
CA VAL A 406 -34.02 -8.51 19.48
C VAL A 406 -33.63 -7.03 19.47
N ARG A 407 -32.66 -6.63 20.31
CA ARG A 407 -32.15 -5.25 20.33
C ARG A 407 -31.68 -4.79 18.97
N HIS A 408 -30.90 -5.63 18.25
CA HIS A 408 -30.41 -5.30 16.92
C HIS A 408 -31.58 -5.11 15.94
N ARG A 409 -32.53 -6.05 15.92
CA ARG A 409 -33.68 -6.02 15.02
C ARG A 409 -34.60 -4.83 15.29
N VAL A 410 -34.93 -4.57 16.56
CA VAL A 410 -35.71 -3.39 16.94
C VAL A 410 -35.03 -2.11 16.52
N LYS A 411 -33.70 -1.99 16.74
CA LYS A 411 -32.95 -0.80 16.32
C LYS A 411 -33.04 -0.60 14.83
N HIS A 412 -32.80 -1.64 14.04
CA HIS A 412 -32.85 -1.61 12.57
C HIS A 412 -34.26 -1.22 12.06
N ASP A 413 -35.31 -1.85 12.60
CA ASP A 413 -36.69 -1.59 12.19
C ASP A 413 -37.11 -0.15 12.55
N VAL A 414 -36.67 0.38 13.68
CA VAL A 414 -36.90 1.77 14.07
C VAL A 414 -36.16 2.73 13.13
N GLU A 415 -34.88 2.48 12.85
CA GLU A 415 -34.08 3.32 11.93
C GLU A 415 -34.70 3.40 10.54
N LEU A 416 -35.15 2.27 9.98
CA LEU A 416 -35.78 2.25 8.64
C LEU A 416 -37.12 2.98 8.55
N ARG A 417 -37.89 3.07 9.65
CA ARG A 417 -39.26 3.61 9.64
C ARG A 417 -39.37 5.02 10.22
N ILE A 418 -38.33 5.51 10.92
CA ILE A 418 -38.32 6.85 11.49
C ILE A 418 -37.96 7.94 10.47
N ASP A 419 -37.41 7.58 9.32
CA ASP A 419 -37.01 8.52 8.25
C ASP A 419 -38.20 9.16 7.52
N MET A 420 -39.42 8.91 7.95
CA MET A 420 -40.62 9.56 7.39
C MET A 420 -40.70 11.01 7.84
N LYS A 421 -41.19 11.90 6.93
CA LYS A 421 -41.40 13.31 7.26
C LYS A 421 -42.63 13.45 8.17
N PHE A 422 -42.44 13.94 9.37
CA PHE A 422 -43.53 14.25 10.30
C PHE A 422 -43.91 15.72 10.23
N THR A 423 -45.22 16.00 10.35
CA THR A 423 -45.77 17.38 10.30
C THR A 423 -45.94 18.01 11.67
N SER A 424 -45.90 17.19 12.75
CA SER A 424 -46.03 17.64 14.14
C SER A 424 -45.39 16.66 15.11
N ILE A 425 -45.10 17.11 16.32
CA ILE A 425 -44.56 16.27 17.39
C ILE A 425 -45.55 15.17 17.79
N ASN A 426 -46.83 15.45 17.82
CA ASN A 426 -47.87 14.47 18.14
C ASN A 426 -47.94 13.34 17.09
N ALA A 427 -47.72 13.68 15.80
CA ALA A 427 -47.66 12.67 14.74
C ALA A 427 -46.46 11.75 14.93
N LEU A 428 -45.30 12.28 15.35
CA LEU A 428 -44.12 11.48 15.66
C LEU A 428 -44.38 10.58 16.90
N GLU A 429 -44.94 11.11 17.96
CA GLU A 429 -45.23 10.32 19.19
C GLU A 429 -46.18 9.16 18.87
N ASN A 430 -47.30 9.43 18.19
CA ASN A 430 -48.25 8.38 17.79
C ASN A 430 -47.58 7.31 16.91
N HIS A 431 -46.79 7.72 15.93
CA HIS A 431 -46.05 6.80 15.08
C HIS A 431 -45.08 5.90 15.88
N MET A 432 -44.37 6.47 16.87
CA MET A 432 -43.45 5.69 17.72
C MET A 432 -44.21 4.64 18.57
N VAL A 433 -45.37 4.97 19.08
CA VAL A 433 -46.19 4.02 19.83
C VAL A 433 -46.71 2.89 18.94
N GLU A 434 -47.21 3.23 17.75
CA GLU A 434 -47.63 2.25 16.74
C GLU A 434 -46.49 1.34 16.33
N LEU A 435 -45.32 1.92 16.04
CA LEU A 435 -44.12 1.22 15.61
C LEU A 435 -43.66 0.19 16.65
N VAL A 436 -43.60 0.56 17.91
CA VAL A 436 -43.24 -0.39 18.98
C VAL A 436 -44.25 -1.52 19.12
N SER A 437 -45.54 -1.24 18.91
CA SER A 437 -46.58 -2.25 18.94
C SER A 437 -46.48 -3.22 17.76
N GLU A 438 -46.18 -2.70 16.56
CA GLU A 438 -46.00 -3.52 15.33
C GLU A 438 -44.76 -4.40 15.43
N ILE A 439 -43.63 -3.87 15.87
CA ILE A 439 -42.37 -4.61 16.03
C ILE A 439 -42.53 -5.73 17.06
N ASN A 440 -43.36 -5.53 18.07
CA ASN A 440 -43.62 -6.48 19.16
C ASN A 440 -42.33 -7.12 19.75
N PRO A 441 -41.46 -6.37 20.40
CA PRO A 441 -40.16 -6.86 20.90
C PRO A 441 -40.26 -8.10 21.79
N ARG A 442 -41.36 -8.21 22.55
CA ARG A 442 -41.60 -9.37 23.42
C ARG A 442 -41.87 -10.63 22.63
N GLY A 443 -42.72 -10.54 21.61
CA GLY A 443 -43.01 -11.67 20.71
C GLY A 443 -41.79 -12.14 19.96
N LEU A 444 -40.95 -11.20 19.48
CA LEU A 444 -39.66 -11.50 18.86
C LEU A 444 -38.70 -12.23 19.81
N TYR A 445 -38.62 -11.77 21.07
CA TYR A 445 -37.76 -12.41 22.05
C TYR A 445 -38.21 -13.87 22.34
N ASP A 446 -39.50 -14.08 22.55
CA ASP A 446 -40.03 -15.40 22.82
C ASP A 446 -39.87 -16.34 21.59
N GLN A 447 -39.96 -15.81 20.38
CA GLN A 447 -39.70 -16.54 19.15
C GLN A 447 -38.23 -16.97 19.04
N LEU A 448 -37.29 -16.02 19.22
CA LEU A 448 -35.87 -16.31 19.17
C LEU A 448 -35.41 -17.27 20.27
N CYS A 449 -35.95 -17.17 21.48
CA CYS A 449 -35.66 -18.14 22.51
C CYS A 449 -36.10 -19.55 22.12
N ARG A 450 -37.29 -19.72 21.52
CA ARG A 450 -37.74 -21.04 21.00
C ARG A 450 -36.85 -21.57 19.89
N GLU A 451 -36.46 -20.71 18.93
CA GLU A 451 -35.56 -21.07 17.84
C GLU A 451 -34.18 -21.52 18.36
N PHE A 452 -33.61 -20.76 19.30
CA PHE A 452 -32.31 -21.08 19.88
C PHE A 452 -32.31 -22.36 20.73
N HIS A 453 -33.43 -22.66 21.40
CA HIS A 453 -33.60 -23.97 22.07
C HIS A 453 -33.66 -25.11 21.09
N VAL A 454 -34.27 -24.93 19.92
CA VAL A 454 -34.26 -25.97 18.85
C VAL A 454 -32.83 -26.24 18.38
N TYR A 455 -31.98 -25.21 18.22
CA TYR A 455 -30.58 -25.40 17.86
C TYR A 455 -29.80 -26.16 18.97
N GLU A 456 -30.06 -25.85 20.22
CA GLU A 456 -29.48 -26.53 21.37
C GLU A 456 -29.88 -27.99 21.44
N ASP A 457 -31.18 -28.29 21.38
CA ASP A 457 -31.76 -29.65 21.48
C ASP A 457 -31.24 -30.56 20.35
N ASN A 458 -31.18 -30.04 19.12
CA ASN A 458 -30.66 -30.73 17.96
C ASN A 458 -29.14 -30.79 17.90
N LYS A 459 -28.43 -30.10 18.80
CA LYS A 459 -26.97 -29.94 18.77
C LYS A 459 -26.48 -29.42 17.42
N ASP A 460 -27.25 -28.47 16.83
CA ASP A 460 -26.97 -27.89 15.52
C ASP A 460 -25.87 -26.84 15.65
N TYR A 461 -24.63 -27.31 15.43
CA TYR A 461 -23.44 -26.51 15.59
C TYR A 461 -23.37 -25.34 14.61
N ASP A 462 -23.76 -25.55 13.35
CA ASP A 462 -23.67 -24.54 12.31
C ASP A 462 -24.67 -23.40 12.56
N SER A 463 -25.90 -23.73 12.95
CA SER A 463 -26.89 -22.71 13.35
C SER A 463 -26.46 -21.96 14.61
N ILE A 464 -25.83 -22.64 15.57
CA ILE A 464 -25.26 -21.97 16.75
C ILE A 464 -24.14 -21.00 16.35
N LEU A 465 -23.19 -21.40 15.51
CA LEU A 465 -22.13 -20.48 15.04
C LEU A 465 -22.69 -19.28 14.26
N ARG A 466 -23.83 -19.43 13.62
CA ARG A 466 -24.50 -18.37 12.86
C ARG A 466 -25.06 -17.27 13.76
N VAL A 467 -25.55 -17.63 14.97
CA VAL A 467 -26.25 -16.70 15.85
C VAL A 467 -25.46 -16.33 17.12
N TYR A 468 -24.44 -17.11 17.46
CA TYR A 468 -23.69 -16.93 18.68
C TYR A 468 -22.50 -15.98 18.47
N ASN A 469 -22.73 -14.70 18.78
CA ASN A 469 -21.74 -13.64 18.73
C ASN A 469 -20.99 -13.55 20.07
N GLN A 470 -19.80 -14.21 20.14
CA GLN A 470 -19.02 -14.31 21.37
C GLN A 470 -17.51 -14.34 21.11
N LYS A 471 -16.82 -13.22 21.32
CA LYS A 471 -15.38 -13.05 21.11
C LYS A 471 -14.49 -13.99 21.96
N LEU A 472 -15.00 -14.49 23.06
CA LEU A 472 -14.26 -15.41 23.92
C LEU A 472 -14.38 -16.88 23.49
N MET A 473 -15.13 -17.20 22.44
CA MET A 473 -15.43 -18.57 22.01
C MET A 473 -14.17 -19.41 21.79
N ILE A 474 -13.15 -18.89 21.10
CA ILE A 474 -11.88 -19.61 20.87
C ILE A 474 -11.18 -19.95 22.20
N GLY A 475 -11.19 -19.00 23.15
CA GLY A 475 -10.54 -19.18 24.45
C GLY A 475 -11.28 -20.20 25.34
N GLU A 476 -12.59 -20.00 25.55
CA GLU A 476 -13.40 -20.80 26.47
C GLU A 476 -13.72 -22.21 25.93
N SER A 477 -13.81 -22.40 24.63
CA SER A 477 -14.00 -23.73 24.03
C SER A 477 -12.80 -24.67 24.19
N ASN A 478 -11.65 -24.14 24.59
CA ASN A 478 -10.37 -24.86 24.63
C ASN A 478 -9.94 -25.47 23.29
N VAL A 479 -10.41 -24.94 22.16
CA VAL A 479 -10.03 -25.44 20.83
C VAL A 479 -8.50 -25.43 20.63
N ALA A 480 -7.83 -24.37 21.11
CA ALA A 480 -6.38 -24.25 21.04
C ALA A 480 -5.68 -25.44 21.69
N VAL A 481 -6.01 -25.73 22.94
CA VAL A 481 -5.37 -26.83 23.71
C VAL A 481 -5.71 -28.19 23.11
N LEU A 482 -6.96 -28.39 22.70
CA LEU A 482 -7.40 -29.65 22.08
C LEU A 482 -6.69 -29.91 20.74
N CYS A 483 -6.43 -28.87 19.97
CA CYS A 483 -5.63 -28.95 18.74
C CYS A 483 -4.11 -28.98 18.99
N GLY A 484 -3.64 -28.84 20.24
CA GLY A 484 -2.20 -28.91 20.58
C GLY A 484 -1.45 -27.59 20.53
N PHE A 485 -2.13 -26.47 20.75
CA PHE A 485 -1.57 -25.13 20.90
C PHE A 485 -1.61 -24.68 22.37
N LYS A 486 -0.80 -23.69 22.72
CA LYS A 486 -0.69 -23.20 24.10
C LYS A 486 -1.74 -22.15 24.45
N SER A 487 -2.17 -21.32 23.46
CA SER A 487 -3.08 -20.18 23.67
C SER A 487 -3.97 -19.93 22.45
N LYS A 488 -5.01 -19.05 22.62
CA LYS A 488 -5.83 -18.52 21.52
C LYS A 488 -4.96 -17.94 20.40
N ASP A 489 -3.97 -17.13 20.74
CA ASP A 489 -3.11 -16.47 19.74
C ASP A 489 -2.21 -17.45 19.01
N ASP A 490 -1.74 -18.51 19.69
CA ASP A 490 -0.99 -19.58 19.05
C ASP A 490 -1.85 -20.38 18.07
N TYR A 491 -3.12 -20.61 18.40
CA TYR A 491 -4.08 -21.26 17.50
C TYR A 491 -4.31 -20.41 16.25
N ILE A 492 -4.61 -19.13 16.40
CA ILE A 492 -4.80 -18.20 15.28
C ILE A 492 -3.56 -18.15 14.41
N ARG A 493 -2.37 -17.96 14.99
CA ARG A 493 -1.09 -18.00 14.26
C ARG A 493 -0.87 -19.33 13.57
N GLY A 494 -1.26 -20.44 14.20
CA GLY A 494 -1.19 -21.79 13.64
C GLY A 494 -2.03 -21.93 12.38
N VAL A 495 -3.28 -21.48 12.39
CA VAL A 495 -4.18 -21.48 11.23
C VAL A 495 -3.58 -20.64 10.09
N LEU A 496 -3.13 -19.41 10.38
CA LEU A 496 -2.52 -18.53 9.39
C LEU A 496 -1.25 -19.13 8.77
N ASN A 497 -0.43 -19.82 9.58
CA ASN A 497 0.79 -20.48 9.08
C ASN A 497 0.47 -21.69 8.18
N ILE A 498 -0.55 -22.47 8.52
CA ILE A 498 -1.03 -23.55 7.64
C ILE A 498 -1.48 -22.97 6.30
N LEU A 499 -2.26 -21.91 6.30
CA LEU A 499 -2.78 -21.25 5.11
C LEU A 499 -1.69 -20.66 4.19
N LYS A 500 -0.55 -20.26 4.72
CA LYS A 500 0.62 -19.82 3.92
C LYS A 500 1.24 -20.94 3.11
N GLY A 501 0.99 -22.19 3.49
CA GLY A 501 1.52 -23.37 2.80
C GLY A 501 0.56 -23.89 1.71
N GLY A 502 1.05 -24.84 0.89
CA GLY A 502 0.29 -25.56 -0.15
C GLY A 502 -0.19 -26.94 0.30
N SER A 503 -0.35 -27.19 1.60
CA SER A 503 -0.74 -28.52 2.12
C SER A 503 -2.24 -28.82 1.85
N LYS A 504 -2.59 -30.12 1.93
CA LYS A 504 -4.00 -30.55 1.84
C LYS A 504 -4.88 -29.91 2.91
N GLU A 505 -4.32 -29.69 4.10
CA GLU A 505 -4.99 -29.01 5.20
C GLU A 505 -5.24 -27.53 4.89
N ALA A 506 -4.28 -26.85 4.25
CA ALA A 506 -4.46 -25.47 3.81
C ALA A 506 -5.62 -25.34 2.80
N THR A 507 -5.68 -26.26 1.84
CA THR A 507 -6.79 -26.32 0.88
C THR A 507 -8.11 -26.59 1.59
N ALA A 508 -8.17 -27.55 2.51
CA ALA A 508 -9.38 -27.86 3.27
C ALA A 508 -9.87 -26.66 4.10
N ILE A 509 -8.97 -25.89 4.72
CA ILE A 509 -9.32 -24.66 5.45
C ILE A 509 -9.88 -23.60 4.50
N ARG A 510 -9.22 -23.36 3.34
CA ARG A 510 -9.73 -22.39 2.35
C ARG A 510 -11.10 -22.76 1.85
N THR A 511 -11.32 -24.03 1.48
CA THR A 511 -12.62 -24.52 1.01
C THR A 511 -13.70 -24.35 2.09
N ALA A 512 -13.42 -24.70 3.36
CA ALA A 512 -14.36 -24.54 4.45
C ALA A 512 -14.75 -23.06 4.67
N ILE A 513 -13.78 -22.16 4.59
CA ILE A 513 -14.03 -20.72 4.76
C ILE A 513 -14.77 -20.15 3.53
N LYS A 514 -14.40 -20.49 2.30
CA LYS A 514 -15.11 -20.04 1.09
C LYS A 514 -16.56 -20.53 1.09
N ALA A 515 -16.80 -21.77 1.48
CA ALA A 515 -18.14 -22.33 1.62
C ALA A 515 -19.00 -21.57 2.64
N CYS A 516 -18.41 -21.06 3.73
CA CYS A 516 -19.08 -20.22 4.71
C CYS A 516 -19.62 -18.90 4.12
N PHE A 517 -19.02 -18.40 3.04
CA PHE A 517 -19.52 -17.25 2.27
C PHE A 517 -20.51 -17.63 1.14
N GLY A 518 -20.80 -18.92 0.98
CA GLY A 518 -21.62 -19.42 -0.13
C GLY A 518 -20.86 -19.43 -1.48
N LEU A 519 -19.55 -19.40 -1.43
CA LEU A 519 -18.67 -19.48 -2.60
C LEU A 519 -18.24 -20.95 -2.74
N ASN A 520 -18.95 -21.68 -3.60
CA ASN A 520 -18.52 -23.02 -4.01
C ASN A 520 -17.55 -22.86 -5.18
N GLU A 521 -16.44 -23.62 -5.16
CA GLU A 521 -15.50 -23.70 -6.29
C GLU A 521 -16.16 -24.20 -7.56
#